data_04607af6c1c34eff9850834b8beb306d
#
_entry.id   04607af6c1c34eff9850834b8beb306d
#
_cell.length_a   1.000
_cell.length_b   1.000
_cell.length_c   1.000
_cell.angle_alpha   90.00
_cell.angle_beta   90.00
_cell.angle_gamma   90.00
#
_symmetry.space_group_name_H-M   'P 1'
#
loop_
_entity.id
_entity.type
_entity.pdbx_description
1 polymer ?
#
loop_
_entity_poly.entity_id
_entity_poly.type
_entity_poly.pdbx_seq_one_letter_code
_entity_poly.pdbx_strand_id
1 'polypeptide(L)'
;LGELKFSVLLFGLLQTLRVMARRHPAYAKRLAERNLTAQIRTADNKVARHFTFRDGRVTSGRGIHPSADITVTVQNADLGVKLFSLHVDHLERIEAIKNFQLQAEGPDELMVWFMQTLGMIFTLGWEYGTDLGDGVKRYVTNTNGGPLFVHVKDGRILRITPIELDD
;
A
#
# COMPACT_ATOMS: atom_id res chain seq x y z
N LEU A 1 -20.47 9.90 9.06
CA LEU A 1 -20.22 8.45 8.87
C LEU A 1 -18.89 8.21 8.13
N GLY A 2 -18.57 8.98 7.09
CA GLY A 2 -17.33 8.89 6.33
C GLY A 2 -16.07 9.12 7.16
N GLU A 3 -16.07 10.12 8.03
CA GLU A 3 -14.93 10.43 8.92
C GLU A 3 -14.57 9.24 9.83
N LEU A 4 -15.59 8.60 10.42
CA LEU A 4 -15.36 7.42 11.26
C LEU A 4 -14.79 6.26 10.43
N LYS A 5 -15.37 5.99 9.26
CA LYS A 5 -14.88 4.94 8.36
C LYS A 5 -13.44 5.19 7.96
N PHE A 6 -13.09 6.41 7.58
CA PHE A 6 -11.73 6.75 7.18
C PHE A 6 -10.74 6.64 8.35
N SER A 7 -11.13 7.09 9.55
CA SER A 7 -10.30 6.95 10.75
C SER A 7 -10.03 5.49 11.11
N VAL A 8 -11.05 4.61 10.99
CA VAL A 8 -10.91 3.16 11.21
C VAL A 8 -10.02 2.53 10.14
N LEU A 9 -10.17 2.93 8.87
CA LEU A 9 -9.33 2.45 7.78
C LEU A 9 -7.86 2.80 8.00
N LEU A 10 -7.55 4.04 8.39
CA LEU A 10 -6.17 4.45 8.70
C LEU A 10 -5.60 3.72 9.91
N PHE A 11 -6.42 3.39 10.91
CA PHE A 11 -6.00 2.53 12.02
C PHE A 11 -5.73 1.10 11.55
N GLY A 12 -6.60 0.55 10.70
CA GLY A 12 -6.43 -0.75 10.08
C GLY A 12 -5.15 -0.83 9.27
N LEU A 13 -4.80 0.23 8.54
CA LEU A 13 -3.54 0.33 7.80
C LEU A 13 -2.33 0.13 8.72
N LEU A 14 -2.30 0.77 9.90
CA LEU A 14 -1.23 0.55 10.88
C LEU A 14 -1.10 -0.92 11.28
N GLN A 15 -2.23 -1.58 11.56
CA GLN A 15 -2.20 -2.99 11.96
C GLN A 15 -1.70 -3.87 10.82
N THR A 16 -2.10 -3.57 9.60
CA THR A 16 -1.61 -4.26 8.40
C THR A 16 -0.10 -4.11 8.25
N LEU A 17 0.44 -2.89 8.35
CA LEU A 17 1.90 -2.64 8.30
C LEU A 17 2.65 -3.47 9.35
N ARG A 18 2.14 -3.54 10.57
CA ARG A 18 2.74 -4.32 11.68
C ARG A 18 2.70 -5.82 11.42
N VAL A 19 1.57 -6.33 10.95
CA VAL A 19 1.42 -7.76 10.63
C VAL A 19 2.34 -8.15 9.49
N MET A 20 2.40 -7.33 8.44
CA MET A 20 3.28 -7.54 7.30
C MET A 20 4.76 -7.57 7.71
N ALA A 21 5.19 -6.61 8.56
CA ALA A 21 6.54 -6.58 9.08
C ALA A 21 6.91 -7.84 9.89
N ARG A 22 5.94 -8.43 10.60
CA ARG A 22 6.17 -9.67 11.37
C ARG A 22 6.19 -10.92 10.52
N ARG A 23 5.37 -10.97 9.46
CA ARG A 23 5.19 -12.17 8.63
C ARG A 23 6.14 -12.25 7.45
N HIS A 24 6.64 -11.10 6.97
CA HIS A 24 7.41 -11.01 5.73
C HIS A 24 8.76 -10.33 5.97
N PRO A 25 9.87 -11.09 6.00
CA PRO A 25 11.20 -10.53 6.22
C PRO A 25 11.60 -9.43 5.25
N ALA A 26 11.20 -9.55 3.97
CA ALA A 26 11.43 -8.52 2.96
C ALA A 26 10.74 -7.19 3.33
N TYR A 27 9.54 -7.26 3.91
CA TYR A 27 8.83 -6.07 4.36
C TYR A 27 9.47 -5.45 5.61
N ALA A 28 9.90 -6.28 6.57
CA ALA A 28 10.66 -5.82 7.73
C ALA A 28 11.95 -5.10 7.31
N LYS A 29 12.68 -5.66 6.34
CA LYS A 29 13.86 -5.03 5.75
C LYS A 29 13.52 -3.68 5.12
N ARG A 30 12.42 -3.60 4.35
CA ARG A 30 11.95 -2.36 3.75
C ARG A 30 11.67 -1.29 4.79
N LEU A 31 11.01 -1.62 5.91
CA LEU A 31 10.72 -0.66 6.98
C LEU A 31 11.99 -0.16 7.68
N ALA A 32 13.08 -0.93 7.67
CA ALA A 32 14.36 -0.54 8.25
C ALA A 32 15.20 0.40 7.37
N GLU A 33 14.83 0.57 6.10
CA GLU A 33 15.60 1.41 5.17
C GLU A 33 15.52 2.90 5.47
N ARG A 34 14.40 3.37 6.05
CA ARG A 34 14.14 4.79 6.26
C ARG A 34 13.50 5.07 7.60
N ASN A 35 13.97 6.14 8.25
CA ASN A 35 13.33 6.74 9.41
C ASN A 35 12.61 8.01 8.96
N LEU A 36 11.29 8.03 9.09
CA LEU A 36 10.46 9.18 8.70
C LEU A 36 9.11 9.17 9.42
N THR A 37 8.43 10.31 9.42
CA THR A 37 7.04 10.43 9.83
C THR A 37 6.20 10.85 8.62
N ALA A 38 5.28 9.98 8.21
CA ALA A 38 4.27 10.26 7.19
C ALA A 38 2.91 10.53 7.84
N GLN A 39 2.15 11.49 7.33
CA GLN A 39 0.78 11.68 7.77
C GLN A 39 -0.20 11.63 6.60
N ILE A 40 -1.39 11.15 6.89
CA ILE A 40 -2.54 11.17 5.97
C ILE A 40 -3.64 11.95 6.66
N ARG A 41 -4.19 12.95 5.97
CA ARG A 41 -5.24 13.82 6.50
C ARG A 41 -6.29 14.17 5.47
N THR A 42 -7.46 14.60 5.94
CA THR A 42 -8.45 15.31 5.12
C THR A 42 -8.09 16.80 5.02
N ALA A 43 -8.53 17.47 3.94
CA ALA A 43 -8.25 18.89 3.72
C ALA A 43 -8.79 19.77 4.85
N ASP A 44 -9.91 19.39 5.47
CA ASP A 44 -10.51 20.06 6.62
C ASP A 44 -9.89 19.66 7.96
N ASN A 45 -8.88 18.79 7.98
CA ASN A 45 -8.19 18.25 9.14
C ASN A 45 -9.05 17.50 10.17
N LYS A 46 -10.32 17.17 9.86
CA LYS A 46 -11.17 16.42 10.78
C LYS A 46 -10.72 14.97 10.98
N VAL A 47 -10.13 14.39 9.96
CA VAL A 47 -9.47 13.09 10.05
C VAL A 47 -7.99 13.28 9.73
N ALA A 48 -7.13 12.94 10.67
CA ALA A 48 -5.69 12.92 10.49
C ALA A 48 -5.07 11.79 11.31
N ARG A 49 -4.07 11.15 10.74
CA ARG A 49 -3.25 10.13 11.39
C ARG A 49 -1.85 10.18 10.84
N HIS A 50 -0.86 10.12 11.73
CA HIS A 50 0.54 10.01 11.37
C HIS A 50 1.09 8.61 11.66
N PHE A 51 2.08 8.21 10.88
CA PHE A 51 2.79 6.95 10.94
C PHE A 51 4.27 7.26 11.07
N THR A 52 4.88 6.86 12.18
CA THR A 52 6.31 7.05 12.40
C THR A 52 7.03 5.73 12.19
N PHE A 53 7.90 5.72 11.20
CA PHE A 53 8.79 4.63 10.87
C PHE A 53 10.14 4.90 11.51
N ARG A 54 10.59 4.00 12.38
CA ARG A 54 11.89 4.11 13.05
C ARG A 54 12.45 2.73 13.35
N ASP A 55 13.68 2.49 12.89
CA ASP A 55 14.42 1.25 13.15
C ASP A 55 13.63 -0.02 12.82
N GLY A 56 12.97 -0.02 11.66
CA GLY A 56 12.15 -1.14 11.18
C GLY A 56 10.81 -1.32 11.91
N ARG A 57 10.43 -0.38 12.78
CA ARG A 57 9.16 -0.38 13.49
C ARG A 57 8.25 0.71 12.99
N VAL A 58 6.94 0.47 13.06
CA VAL A 58 5.94 1.49 12.76
C VAL A 58 5.05 1.72 13.97
N THR A 59 4.90 2.99 14.32
CA THR A 59 3.94 3.48 15.31
C THR A 59 3.00 4.48 14.66
N SER A 60 1.92 4.83 15.31
CA SER A 60 0.97 5.80 14.77
C SER A 60 0.26 6.54 15.90
N GLY A 61 -0.08 7.80 15.64
CA GLY A 61 -0.89 8.64 16.50
C GLY A 61 -2.04 9.29 15.72
N ARG A 62 -3.09 9.68 16.43
CA ARG A 62 -4.19 10.46 15.89
C ARG A 62 -3.80 11.93 15.80
N GLY A 63 -4.42 12.62 14.84
CA GLY A 63 -4.25 14.05 14.65
C GLY A 63 -3.06 14.39 13.77
N ILE A 64 -2.85 15.69 13.60
CA ILE A 64 -1.78 16.26 12.80
C ILE A 64 -0.47 16.17 13.57
N HIS A 65 0.58 15.75 12.87
CA HIS A 65 1.94 15.80 13.38
C HIS A 65 2.61 17.11 12.97
N PRO A 66 3.16 17.91 13.89
CA PRO A 66 3.67 19.26 13.57
C PRO A 66 4.89 19.26 12.64
N SER A 67 5.63 18.15 12.60
CA SER A 67 6.84 18.00 11.79
C SER A 67 6.82 16.66 11.02
N ALA A 68 5.74 16.39 10.30
CA ALA A 68 5.70 15.25 9.40
C ALA A 68 6.62 15.49 8.19
N ASP A 69 7.44 14.49 7.83
CA ASP A 69 8.30 14.55 6.66
C ASP A 69 7.49 14.46 5.36
N ILE A 70 6.37 13.75 5.42
CA ILE A 70 5.45 13.55 4.29
C ILE A 70 4.02 13.84 4.75
N THR A 71 3.27 14.56 3.93
CA THR A 71 1.84 14.77 4.15
C THR A 71 1.05 14.38 2.90
N VAL A 72 0.12 13.44 3.06
CA VAL A 72 -0.86 13.08 2.04
C VAL A 72 -2.20 13.68 2.45
N THR A 73 -2.73 14.57 1.63
CA THR A 73 -4.01 15.25 1.88
C THR A 73 -5.05 14.76 0.88
N VAL A 74 -6.17 14.26 1.38
CA VAL A 74 -7.35 13.92 0.59
C VAL A 74 -8.43 14.99 0.78
N GLN A 75 -9.18 15.29 -0.26
CA GLN A 75 -10.18 16.34 -0.25
C GLN A 75 -11.21 16.18 0.89
N ASN A 76 -11.68 14.95 1.10
CA ASN A 76 -12.63 14.63 2.18
C ASN A 76 -12.52 13.15 2.60
N ALA A 77 -13.20 12.79 3.67
CA ALA A 77 -13.13 11.45 4.25
C ALA A 77 -13.73 10.35 3.37
N ASP A 78 -14.81 10.63 2.63
CA ASP A 78 -15.44 9.63 1.74
C ASP A 78 -14.52 9.29 0.57
N LEU A 79 -13.87 10.29 -0.01
CA LEU A 79 -12.83 10.07 -1.02
C LEU A 79 -11.63 9.32 -0.42
N GLY A 80 -11.23 9.65 0.80
CA GLY A 80 -10.17 8.93 1.52
C GLY A 80 -10.49 7.44 1.66
N VAL A 81 -11.70 7.10 2.10
CA VAL A 81 -12.16 5.70 2.17
C VAL A 81 -12.07 5.04 0.81
N LYS A 82 -12.51 5.70 -0.25
CA LYS A 82 -12.47 5.18 -1.62
C LYS A 82 -11.04 4.92 -2.08
N LEU A 83 -10.15 5.91 -1.98
CA LEU A 83 -8.77 5.85 -2.52
C LEU A 83 -7.84 4.91 -1.74
N PHE A 84 -8.08 4.73 -0.45
CA PHE A 84 -7.30 3.83 0.41
C PHE A 84 -7.94 2.46 0.61
N SER A 85 -9.07 2.18 -0.05
CA SER A 85 -9.66 0.84 -0.06
C SER A 85 -8.84 -0.14 -0.90
N LEU A 86 -9.00 -1.44 -0.61
CA LEU A 86 -8.28 -2.51 -1.32
C LEU A 86 -8.71 -2.68 -2.79
N HIS A 87 -9.88 -2.18 -3.15
CA HIS A 87 -10.51 -2.39 -4.46
C HIS A 87 -10.55 -1.14 -5.33
N VAL A 88 -9.69 -0.14 -5.03
CA VAL A 88 -9.68 1.08 -5.84
C VAL A 88 -8.97 0.87 -7.17
N ASP A 89 -9.58 1.34 -8.26
CA ASP A 89 -8.95 1.36 -9.58
C ASP A 89 -7.77 2.37 -9.59
N HIS A 90 -6.71 1.98 -10.30
CA HIS A 90 -5.58 2.87 -10.53
C HIS A 90 -5.97 4.17 -11.25
N LEU A 91 -6.93 4.12 -12.18
CA LEU A 91 -7.43 5.29 -12.89
C LEU A 91 -8.09 6.29 -11.95
N GLU A 92 -8.87 5.82 -10.97
CA GLU A 92 -9.49 6.71 -9.99
C GLU A 92 -8.45 7.46 -9.14
N ARG A 93 -7.33 6.82 -8.79
CA ARG A 93 -6.22 7.50 -8.09
C ARG A 93 -5.57 8.56 -8.96
N ILE A 94 -5.32 8.24 -10.24
CA ILE A 94 -4.74 9.19 -11.19
C ILE A 94 -5.65 10.39 -11.39
N GLU A 95 -6.96 10.18 -11.54
CA GLU A 95 -7.95 11.24 -11.65
C GLU A 95 -8.00 12.13 -10.40
N ALA A 96 -7.96 11.54 -9.22
CA ALA A 96 -7.94 12.28 -7.96
C ALA A 96 -6.69 13.15 -7.83
N ILE A 97 -5.53 12.70 -8.32
CA ILE A 97 -4.30 13.49 -8.35
C ILE A 97 -4.43 14.63 -9.36
N LYS A 98 -4.89 14.36 -10.59
CA LYS A 98 -5.07 15.37 -11.64
C LYS A 98 -6.04 16.49 -11.23
N ASN A 99 -7.07 16.13 -10.47
CA ASN A 99 -8.09 17.07 -9.99
C ASN A 99 -7.75 17.71 -8.64
N PHE A 100 -6.51 17.55 -8.16
CA PHE A 100 -6.04 18.04 -6.86
C PHE A 100 -6.87 17.58 -5.66
N GLN A 101 -7.58 16.46 -5.79
CA GLN A 101 -8.37 15.85 -4.74
C GLN A 101 -7.51 14.95 -3.83
N LEU A 102 -6.37 14.51 -4.35
CA LEU A 102 -5.30 13.83 -3.63
C LEU A 102 -4.01 14.60 -3.86
N GLN A 103 -3.43 15.12 -2.81
CA GLN A 103 -2.19 15.89 -2.84
C GLN A 103 -1.16 15.25 -1.93
N ALA A 104 0.10 15.35 -2.30
CA ALA A 104 1.20 14.84 -1.53
C ALA A 104 2.30 15.91 -1.44
N GLU A 105 2.80 16.14 -0.23
CA GLU A 105 3.81 17.13 0.11
C GLU A 105 4.97 16.46 0.84
N GLY A 106 6.19 16.81 0.51
CA GLY A 106 7.42 16.30 1.11
C GLY A 106 8.48 16.00 0.07
N PRO A 107 9.68 15.56 0.48
CA PRO A 107 10.74 15.15 -0.43
C PRO A 107 10.31 13.99 -1.32
N ASP A 108 10.52 14.10 -2.63
CA ASP A 108 10.11 13.10 -3.63
C ASP A 108 10.63 11.70 -3.29
N GLU A 109 11.87 11.59 -2.85
CA GLU A 109 12.51 10.34 -2.47
C GLU A 109 11.76 9.63 -1.31
N LEU A 110 11.34 10.37 -0.30
CA LEU A 110 10.59 9.82 0.83
C LEU A 110 9.17 9.48 0.42
N MET A 111 8.57 10.29 -0.45
CA MET A 111 7.24 10.05 -1.00
C MET A 111 7.20 8.75 -1.80
N VAL A 112 8.15 8.57 -2.71
CA VAL A 112 8.28 7.33 -3.51
C VAL A 112 8.49 6.13 -2.60
N TRP A 113 9.36 6.24 -1.59
CA TRP A 113 9.58 5.16 -0.62
C TRP A 113 8.28 4.80 0.12
N PHE A 114 7.54 5.81 0.58
CA PHE A 114 6.29 5.60 1.32
C PHE A 114 5.21 4.94 0.47
N MET A 115 4.99 5.44 -0.75
CA MET A 115 4.00 4.90 -1.68
C MET A 115 4.34 3.44 -2.09
N GLN A 116 5.60 3.15 -2.35
CA GLN A 116 6.05 1.78 -2.64
C GLN A 116 5.86 0.87 -1.42
N THR A 117 6.15 1.36 -0.22
CA THR A 117 5.97 0.59 1.02
C THR A 117 4.50 0.25 1.26
N LEU A 118 3.58 1.18 0.99
CA LEU A 118 2.15 0.89 0.99
C LEU A 118 1.77 -0.09 -0.12
N GLY A 119 2.32 0.09 -1.33
CA GLY A 119 2.08 -0.81 -2.47
C GLY A 119 2.46 -2.25 -2.20
N MET A 120 3.55 -2.50 -1.48
CA MET A 120 4.00 -3.85 -1.10
C MET A 120 2.97 -4.62 -0.28
N ILE A 121 2.08 -3.96 0.46
CA ILE A 121 0.99 -4.63 1.19
C ILE A 121 0.12 -5.46 0.24
N PHE A 122 -0.08 -4.96 -0.97
CA PHE A 122 -0.93 -5.61 -1.97
C PHE A 122 -0.19 -6.66 -2.80
N THR A 123 1.14 -6.57 -2.89
CA THR A 123 1.97 -7.42 -3.75
C THR A 123 2.65 -8.57 -3.02
N LEU A 124 2.91 -8.44 -1.72
CA LEU A 124 3.66 -9.44 -0.95
C LEU A 124 3.00 -10.82 -0.89
N GLY A 125 1.68 -10.89 -0.96
CA GLY A 125 0.99 -12.18 -1.08
C GLY A 125 1.27 -12.87 -2.42
N TRP A 126 1.72 -12.12 -3.42
CA TRP A 126 2.01 -12.56 -4.78
C TRP A 126 3.48 -12.94 -4.95
N GLU A 127 4.39 -12.32 -4.19
CA GLU A 127 5.83 -12.65 -4.19
C GLU A 127 6.12 -14.05 -3.65
N TYR A 128 5.29 -14.53 -2.71
CA TYR A 128 5.44 -15.88 -2.15
C TYR A 128 4.77 -16.97 -3.00
N GLY A 129 3.98 -16.59 -3.99
CA GLY A 129 3.22 -17.49 -4.84
C GLY A 129 2.14 -18.27 -4.08
N THR A 130 1.18 -18.79 -4.80
CA THR A 130 0.20 -19.77 -4.29
C THR A 130 0.83 -21.16 -4.41
N ASP A 131 0.93 -21.89 -3.31
CA ASP A 131 1.37 -23.28 -3.33
C ASP A 131 0.27 -24.14 -3.96
N LEU A 132 0.61 -24.86 -5.04
CA LEU A 132 -0.30 -25.76 -5.75
C LEU A 132 -0.06 -27.23 -5.41
N GLY A 133 0.83 -27.52 -4.46
CA GLY A 133 1.31 -28.87 -4.16
C GLY A 133 2.51 -29.27 -5.02
N ASP A 134 3.10 -30.42 -4.71
CA ASP A 134 4.26 -31.01 -5.41
C ASP A 134 5.46 -30.05 -5.59
N GLY A 135 5.59 -29.04 -4.72
CA GLY A 135 6.63 -28.02 -4.81
C GLY A 135 6.42 -26.99 -5.92
N VAL A 136 5.23 -26.97 -6.54
CA VAL A 136 4.87 -25.97 -7.57
C VAL A 136 4.25 -24.76 -6.89
N LYS A 137 4.80 -23.57 -7.18
CA LYS A 137 4.24 -22.28 -6.79
C LYS A 137 3.73 -21.51 -8.00
N ARG A 138 2.56 -20.92 -7.88
CA ARG A 138 1.94 -20.06 -8.88
C ARG A 138 2.06 -18.61 -8.48
N TYR A 139 2.68 -17.82 -9.31
CA TYR A 139 2.81 -16.38 -9.16
C TYR A 139 1.91 -15.67 -10.15
N VAL A 140 1.44 -14.48 -9.79
CA VAL A 140 0.78 -13.58 -10.74
C VAL A 140 1.76 -12.49 -11.11
N THR A 141 1.87 -12.19 -12.39
CA THR A 141 2.64 -11.05 -12.88
C THR A 141 1.82 -10.30 -13.92
N ASN A 142 2.21 -9.07 -14.18
CA ASN A 142 1.56 -8.24 -15.18
C ASN A 142 2.56 -7.92 -16.30
N THR A 143 2.10 -7.98 -17.54
CA THR A 143 2.87 -7.62 -18.73
C THR A 143 2.08 -6.61 -19.55
N ASN A 144 2.70 -6.06 -20.59
CA ASN A 144 2.01 -5.17 -21.54
C ASN A 144 0.82 -5.85 -22.25
N GLY A 145 0.73 -7.19 -22.19
CA GLY A 145 -0.39 -7.97 -22.74
C GLY A 145 -1.43 -8.40 -21.72
N GLY A 146 -1.32 -7.96 -20.45
CA GLY A 146 -2.25 -8.31 -19.39
C GLY A 146 -1.64 -9.18 -18.28
N PRO A 147 -2.46 -9.57 -17.29
CA PRO A 147 -2.03 -10.39 -16.18
C PRO A 147 -1.79 -11.85 -16.60
N LEU A 148 -0.75 -12.45 -16.02
CA LEU A 148 -0.32 -13.83 -16.32
C LEU A 148 -0.13 -14.62 -15.03
N PHE A 149 -0.38 -15.92 -15.09
CA PHE A 149 0.10 -16.89 -14.11
C PHE A 149 1.46 -17.44 -14.52
N VAL A 150 2.43 -17.39 -13.64
CA VAL A 150 3.73 -18.03 -13.79
C VAL A 150 3.83 -19.17 -12.78
N HIS A 151 4.00 -20.39 -13.28
CA HIS A 151 4.15 -21.58 -12.46
C HIS A 151 5.64 -21.91 -12.35
N VAL A 152 6.13 -22.03 -11.12
CA VAL A 152 7.56 -22.24 -10.82
C VAL A 152 7.71 -23.47 -9.91
N LYS A 153 8.69 -24.30 -10.23
CA LYS A 153 9.15 -25.40 -9.37
C LYS A 153 10.69 -25.40 -9.34
N ASP A 154 11.25 -25.53 -8.15
CA ASP A 154 12.70 -25.55 -7.93
C ASP A 154 13.46 -24.41 -8.63
N GLY A 155 12.89 -23.19 -8.59
CA GLY A 155 13.45 -21.99 -9.21
C GLY A 155 13.32 -21.95 -10.76
N ARG A 156 12.64 -22.91 -11.38
CA ARG A 156 12.44 -22.97 -12.84
C ARG A 156 10.99 -22.70 -13.20
N ILE A 157 10.79 -21.89 -14.24
CA ILE A 157 9.45 -21.66 -14.80
C ILE A 157 9.02 -22.93 -15.54
N LEU A 158 7.90 -23.51 -15.12
CA LEU A 158 7.30 -24.66 -15.77
C LEU A 158 6.38 -24.26 -16.92
N ARG A 159 5.57 -23.22 -16.69
CA ARG A 159 4.63 -22.68 -17.69
C ARG A 159 4.20 -21.27 -17.32
N ILE A 160 3.73 -20.56 -18.32
CA ILE A 160 3.08 -19.25 -18.22
C ILE A 160 1.71 -19.39 -18.87
N THR A 161 0.66 -18.95 -18.20
CA THR A 161 -0.72 -18.96 -18.73
C THR A 161 -1.35 -17.59 -18.55
N PRO A 162 -2.13 -17.10 -19.53
CA PRO A 162 -2.91 -15.89 -19.32
C PRO A 162 -3.93 -16.11 -18.21
N ILE A 163 -4.30 -15.02 -17.53
CA ILE A 163 -5.45 -15.03 -16.64
C ILE A 163 -6.65 -14.66 -17.50
N GLU A 164 -7.52 -15.65 -17.76
CA GLU A 164 -8.81 -15.40 -18.38
C GLU A 164 -9.67 -14.68 -17.34
N LEU A 165 -9.97 -13.42 -17.61
CA LEU A 165 -10.96 -12.67 -16.86
C LEU A 165 -12.29 -13.01 -17.52
N ASP A 166 -13.14 -13.76 -16.83
CA ASP A 166 -14.51 -14.03 -17.29
C ASP A 166 -15.21 -12.70 -17.57
N ASP A 167 -15.75 -12.54 -18.77
CA ASP A 167 -16.55 -11.40 -19.22
C ASP A 167 -17.90 -11.30 -18.45
#